data_b8febbbb0b89a22c9c4ca786aeedadaa
#
_entry.id   b8febbbb0b89a22c9c4ca786aeedadaa
#
_cell.length_a   1.000
_cell.length_b   1.000
_cell.length_c   1.000
_cell.angle_alpha   90.00
_cell.angle_beta   90.00
_cell.angle_gamma   90.00
#
_symmetry.space_group_name_H-M   'P 1'
#
loop_
_entity.id
_entity.type
_entity.pdbx_description
1 polymer ?
#
loop_
_entity_poly.entity_id
_entity_poly.type
_entity_poly.pdbx_seq_one_letter_code
_entity_poly.pdbx_strand_id
1 'polypeptide(L)'
;MFKKRKIKICGLKYYNNISSIIDLSPDFIGFIFFEKSPRFVGDNFLAPDTIGISKVGVFVNEKEDKLLKLSIKNNLDFVQLHGDESPYYCRNISKKGIKIIKSFGIDNNFDFEKIKEYIDHVKYFLFDFKSNLYGGTGKKFLWEKIYNYNFKVPFILSGGINSNDFDKINNLNIPKLLGIDLNSCFENKPGLKNFNLLKKFISRIKYKYLSDYHGFYGNFGGAYIPEMLYNNINHLKNEYNKIINNNSFKKKLKILLHNYVGRPSPLFYCKNLSKIYGAKIYLKREDLNHTGSHKINNTIGQALLAKEIGKKNIISETGAGQHGVATSTICSLLGLKCTIFMGEVDIKRQIQNVYRMKMLGANIIAVNSGSKTLKDSVNEAIRYWINNPDCYYMIGSAVGPDPYPRMVSYFQSIISEEIKEQLKEKESGILPNYIIACLGGGSNAAGIFYNFLDDEYVKLIGVEASGLGLNTNKTAATIQKGSRGVLHGSMTLLMQDKYGQILEPYSISAGLDYPGIGPMHANLFYKNRATFISVTDFEAIEAGIELSSLEGIIPALESAHAIASLKKLSFKKNDLVIINLSGRGDKDMDTYIKHIENK
;
A
#
# COMPACT_ATOMS: atom_id res chain seq x y z
N MET A 1 2.18 -17.75 -1.01
CA MET A 1 1.38 -16.52 -0.83
C MET A 1 1.64 -16.02 0.59
N PHE A 2 2.57 -15.09 0.78
CA PHE A 2 2.84 -14.52 2.10
C PHE A 2 1.68 -13.58 2.44
N LYS A 3 0.72 -14.08 3.23
CA LYS A 3 -0.36 -13.26 3.77
C LYS A 3 0.24 -12.25 4.76
N LYS A 4 -0.09 -10.96 4.61
CA LYS A 4 0.12 -9.92 5.62
C LYS A 4 -0.37 -10.45 6.96
N ARG A 5 0.57 -10.77 7.87
CA ARG A 5 0.24 -11.39 9.17
C ARG A 5 -0.48 -10.39 10.05
N LYS A 6 -1.59 -10.83 10.61
CA LYS A 6 -2.32 -10.05 11.60
C LYS A 6 -1.58 -10.04 12.92
N ILE A 7 -1.68 -8.93 13.64
CA ILE A 7 -1.07 -8.75 14.95
C ILE A 7 -2.16 -8.58 15.98
N LYS A 8 -2.14 -9.45 16.98
CA LYS A 8 -2.94 -9.35 18.19
C LYS A 8 -2.03 -8.94 19.34
N ILE A 9 -2.44 -7.93 20.12
CA ILE A 9 -1.78 -7.54 21.37
C ILE A 9 -2.73 -7.84 22.49
N CYS A 10 -2.37 -8.81 23.34
CA CYS A 10 -3.25 -9.36 24.37
C CYS A 10 -2.86 -8.92 25.77
N GLY A 11 -3.81 -8.95 26.72
CA GLY A 11 -3.56 -8.66 28.11
C GLY A 11 -3.35 -7.18 28.43
N LEU A 12 -4.04 -6.31 27.73
CA LEU A 12 -4.07 -4.87 27.99
C LEU A 12 -4.95 -4.56 29.20
N LYS A 13 -4.49 -3.67 30.10
CA LYS A 13 -5.19 -3.38 31.36
C LYS A 13 -5.33 -1.88 31.65
N TYR A 14 -4.30 -1.08 31.38
CA TYR A 14 -4.22 0.33 31.79
C TYR A 14 -4.62 1.25 30.63
N TYR A 15 -5.61 2.14 30.81
CA TYR A 15 -6.18 2.98 29.77
C TYR A 15 -5.15 3.82 28.99
N ASN A 16 -4.22 4.50 29.70
CA ASN A 16 -3.17 5.29 29.03
C ASN A 16 -2.26 4.42 28.15
N ASN A 17 -2.00 3.18 28.59
CA ASN A 17 -1.21 2.24 27.79
C ASN A 17 -2.02 1.68 26.62
N ILE A 18 -3.31 1.39 26.81
CA ILE A 18 -4.21 0.96 25.72
C ILE A 18 -4.24 2.02 24.63
N SER A 19 -4.41 3.30 24.98
CA SER A 19 -4.40 4.41 24.01
C SER A 19 -3.10 4.41 23.18
N SER A 20 -1.95 4.35 23.84
CA SER A 20 -0.66 4.28 23.12
C SER A 20 -0.52 3.04 22.23
N ILE A 21 -1.07 1.89 22.65
CA ILE A 21 -1.02 0.65 21.86
C ILE A 21 -1.94 0.73 20.63
N ILE A 22 -3.08 1.41 20.73
CA ILE A 22 -3.98 1.67 19.60
C ILE A 22 -3.23 2.42 18.48
N ASP A 23 -2.32 3.34 18.81
CA ASP A 23 -1.50 4.08 17.84
C ASP A 23 -0.58 3.16 17.02
N LEU A 24 -0.25 1.97 17.51
CA LEU A 24 0.49 0.96 16.72
C LEU A 24 -0.38 0.24 15.70
N SER A 25 -1.68 0.52 15.68
CA SER A 25 -2.68 -0.05 14.76
C SER A 25 -2.61 -1.59 14.67
N PRO A 26 -2.65 -2.34 15.80
CA PRO A 26 -2.74 -3.79 15.72
C PRO A 26 -4.07 -4.20 15.07
N ASP A 27 -4.16 -5.44 14.59
CA ASP A 27 -5.43 -5.94 14.04
C ASP A 27 -6.42 -6.32 15.14
N PHE A 28 -5.89 -6.76 16.30
CA PHE A 28 -6.68 -7.13 17.47
C PHE A 28 -6.04 -6.59 18.75
N ILE A 29 -6.89 -6.19 19.71
CA ILE A 29 -6.50 -5.92 21.09
C ILE A 29 -7.29 -6.83 22.03
N GLY A 30 -6.61 -7.41 23.04
CA GLY A 30 -7.18 -8.41 23.92
C GLY A 30 -7.26 -7.93 25.39
N PHE A 31 -8.43 -8.12 25.99
CA PHE A 31 -8.74 -7.83 27.40
C PHE A 31 -9.06 -9.14 28.13
N ILE A 32 -8.42 -9.41 29.27
CA ILE A 32 -8.54 -10.68 29.98
C ILE A 32 -9.56 -10.56 31.09
N PHE A 33 -10.67 -11.29 30.98
CA PHE A 33 -11.76 -11.39 31.97
C PHE A 33 -11.65 -12.65 32.82
N PHE A 34 -10.43 -13.11 33.12
CA PHE A 34 -10.15 -14.25 33.98
C PHE A 34 -9.51 -13.77 35.30
N GLU A 35 -10.21 -13.92 36.44
CA GLU A 35 -9.83 -13.34 37.74
C GLU A 35 -8.44 -13.77 38.23
N LYS A 36 -8.05 -15.04 37.98
CA LYS A 36 -6.75 -15.57 38.36
C LYS A 36 -5.58 -15.03 37.55
N SER A 37 -5.86 -14.29 36.46
CA SER A 37 -4.81 -13.69 35.65
C SER A 37 -4.27 -12.39 36.27
N PRO A 38 -2.95 -12.16 36.33
CA PRO A 38 -2.41 -10.87 36.79
C PRO A 38 -2.79 -9.72 35.84
N ARG A 39 -3.32 -10.04 34.65
CA ARG A 39 -3.79 -9.10 33.62
C ARG A 39 -5.31 -8.92 33.65
N PHE A 40 -5.99 -9.46 34.64
CA PHE A 40 -7.44 -9.31 34.80
C PHE A 40 -7.84 -7.83 34.80
N VAL A 41 -8.78 -7.47 33.94
CA VAL A 41 -9.23 -6.08 33.81
C VAL A 41 -10.35 -5.71 34.77
N GLY A 42 -11.03 -6.71 35.38
CA GLY A 42 -12.20 -6.54 36.24
C GLY A 42 -13.52 -6.52 35.46
N ASP A 43 -14.61 -6.94 36.10
CA ASP A 43 -15.94 -7.02 35.48
C ASP A 43 -16.55 -5.64 35.18
N ASN A 44 -16.05 -4.60 35.86
CA ASN A 44 -16.46 -3.20 35.62
C ASN A 44 -15.71 -2.51 34.50
N PHE A 45 -14.71 -3.15 33.89
CA PHE A 45 -13.95 -2.61 32.78
C PHE A 45 -14.85 -2.25 31.60
N LEU A 46 -14.52 -1.12 30.95
CA LEU A 46 -15.13 -0.67 29.70
C LEU A 46 -14.02 -0.56 28.64
N ALA A 47 -14.10 -1.38 27.61
CA ALA A 47 -13.14 -1.32 26.52
C ALA A 47 -13.30 -0.01 25.73
N PRO A 48 -12.20 0.73 25.45
CA PRO A 48 -12.29 1.96 24.68
C PRO A 48 -12.80 1.69 23.26
N ASP A 49 -13.40 2.70 22.64
CA ASP A 49 -13.78 2.62 21.25
C ASP A 49 -12.54 2.62 20.36
N THR A 50 -12.61 1.79 19.34
CA THR A 50 -11.51 1.61 18.39
C THR A 50 -12.04 1.64 16.95
N ILE A 51 -11.27 2.26 16.07
CA ILE A 51 -11.60 2.29 14.64
C ILE A 51 -10.62 1.38 13.89
N GLY A 52 -11.16 0.35 13.22
CA GLY A 52 -10.36 -0.58 12.41
C GLY A 52 -9.55 -1.61 13.22
N ILE A 53 -9.69 -1.65 14.56
CA ILE A 53 -9.05 -2.61 15.45
C ILE A 53 -10.12 -3.44 16.14
N SER A 54 -10.05 -4.76 16.05
CA SER A 54 -11.02 -5.65 16.68
C SER A 54 -10.74 -5.86 18.16
N LYS A 55 -11.77 -5.73 18.99
CA LYS A 55 -11.73 -5.97 20.43
C LYS A 55 -11.99 -7.44 20.75
N VAL A 56 -11.12 -8.05 21.54
CA VAL A 56 -11.17 -9.47 21.91
C VAL A 56 -11.27 -9.60 23.44
N GLY A 57 -12.36 -10.19 23.94
CA GLY A 57 -12.46 -10.60 25.34
C GLY A 57 -11.90 -12.00 25.53
N VAL A 58 -10.98 -12.19 26.47
CA VAL A 58 -10.38 -13.49 26.78
C VAL A 58 -11.01 -14.06 28.04
N PHE A 59 -11.59 -15.24 27.92
CA PHE A 59 -12.30 -15.95 28.97
C PHE A 59 -11.72 -17.36 29.17
N VAL A 60 -11.82 -17.90 30.39
CA VAL A 60 -11.37 -19.24 30.75
C VAL A 60 -12.49 -19.92 31.54
N ASN A 61 -13.12 -20.91 30.92
CA ASN A 61 -14.21 -21.71 31.51
C ASN A 61 -15.32 -20.85 32.16
N GLU A 62 -15.62 -19.69 31.55
CA GLU A 62 -16.60 -18.74 32.08
C GLU A 62 -18.03 -19.21 31.78
N LYS A 63 -18.97 -18.85 32.68
CA LYS A 63 -20.40 -19.11 32.46
C LYS A 63 -20.91 -18.31 31.27
N GLU A 64 -21.80 -18.93 30.48
CA GLU A 64 -22.33 -18.36 29.23
C GLU A 64 -22.96 -16.97 29.44
N ASP A 65 -23.81 -16.81 30.47
CA ASP A 65 -24.49 -15.55 30.78
C ASP A 65 -23.53 -14.41 31.11
N LYS A 66 -22.48 -14.70 31.94
CA LYS A 66 -21.46 -13.71 32.28
C LYS A 66 -20.65 -13.31 31.05
N LEU A 67 -20.23 -14.30 30.22
CA LEU A 67 -19.53 -14.05 28.97
C LEU A 67 -20.34 -13.16 28.05
N LEU A 68 -21.62 -13.44 27.85
CA LEU A 68 -22.52 -12.66 27.00
C LEU A 68 -22.67 -11.23 27.51
N LYS A 69 -22.93 -11.07 28.81
CA LYS A 69 -23.07 -9.75 29.44
C LYS A 69 -21.82 -8.90 29.26
N LEU A 70 -20.63 -9.46 29.50
CA LEU A 70 -19.35 -8.75 29.33
C LEU A 70 -19.05 -8.46 27.86
N SER A 71 -19.42 -9.36 26.96
CA SER A 71 -19.24 -9.15 25.51
C SER A 71 -20.08 -7.98 24.99
N ILE A 72 -21.34 -7.88 25.38
CA ILE A 72 -22.25 -6.77 25.02
C ILE A 72 -21.74 -5.47 25.66
N LYS A 73 -21.47 -5.48 26.97
CA LYS A 73 -21.02 -4.31 27.74
C LYS A 73 -19.78 -3.65 27.12
N ASN A 74 -18.84 -4.46 26.58
CA ASN A 74 -17.58 -4.00 26.03
C ASN A 74 -17.60 -3.88 24.50
N ASN A 75 -18.72 -4.15 23.86
CA ASN A 75 -18.85 -4.18 22.39
C ASN A 75 -17.70 -4.99 21.76
N LEU A 76 -17.54 -6.26 22.18
CA LEU A 76 -16.45 -7.12 21.72
C LEU A 76 -16.74 -7.67 20.32
N ASP A 77 -15.76 -7.61 19.43
CA ASP A 77 -15.86 -8.20 18.09
C ASP A 77 -15.64 -9.70 18.10
N PHE A 78 -14.84 -10.18 19.07
CA PHE A 78 -14.49 -11.58 19.25
C PHE A 78 -14.46 -11.96 20.74
N VAL A 79 -14.76 -13.21 20.99
CA VAL A 79 -14.51 -13.87 22.26
C VAL A 79 -13.43 -14.94 22.07
N GLN A 80 -12.36 -14.86 22.87
CA GLN A 80 -11.34 -15.90 22.92
C GLN A 80 -11.62 -16.82 24.09
N LEU A 81 -11.86 -18.10 23.80
CA LEU A 81 -12.08 -19.16 24.76
C LEU A 81 -10.75 -19.86 25.01
N HIS A 82 -10.16 -19.60 26.17
CA HIS A 82 -8.77 -19.98 26.50
C HIS A 82 -8.67 -21.11 27.54
N GLY A 83 -9.80 -21.69 27.92
CA GLY A 83 -9.93 -22.82 28.85
C GLY A 83 -10.22 -24.13 28.13
N ASP A 84 -10.94 -25.02 28.81
CA ASP A 84 -11.32 -26.36 28.34
C ASP A 84 -12.76 -26.40 27.81
N GLU A 85 -13.25 -25.26 27.31
CA GLU A 85 -14.61 -25.12 26.76
C GLU A 85 -14.85 -26.16 25.67
N SER A 86 -15.96 -26.93 25.78
CA SER A 86 -16.32 -28.00 24.87
C SER A 86 -16.77 -27.51 23.48
N PRO A 87 -16.78 -28.36 22.44
CA PRO A 87 -17.38 -28.05 21.15
C PRO A 87 -18.85 -27.59 21.28
N TYR A 88 -19.60 -28.22 22.20
CA TYR A 88 -20.98 -27.86 22.47
C TYR A 88 -21.12 -26.42 22.99
N TYR A 89 -20.25 -26.01 23.93
CA TYR A 89 -20.20 -24.65 24.44
C TYR A 89 -19.88 -23.66 23.31
N CYS A 90 -18.88 -23.95 22.47
CA CYS A 90 -18.52 -23.11 21.33
C CYS A 90 -19.70 -22.97 20.34
N ARG A 91 -20.43 -24.07 20.07
CA ARG A 91 -21.61 -24.07 19.23
C ARG A 91 -22.72 -23.15 19.76
N ASN A 92 -22.99 -23.21 21.07
CA ASN A 92 -24.02 -22.38 21.71
C ASN A 92 -23.69 -20.90 21.63
N ILE A 93 -22.45 -20.51 21.94
CA ILE A 93 -21.98 -19.13 21.84
C ILE A 93 -22.02 -18.63 20.40
N SER A 94 -21.58 -19.45 19.43
CA SER A 94 -21.58 -19.05 18.02
C SER A 94 -22.98 -18.84 17.44
N LYS A 95 -23.97 -19.64 17.86
CA LYS A 95 -25.38 -19.46 17.48
C LYS A 95 -25.99 -18.13 17.93
N LYS A 96 -25.42 -17.51 18.96
CA LYS A 96 -25.80 -16.17 19.45
C LYS A 96 -25.12 -15.03 18.67
N GLY A 97 -24.46 -15.33 17.53
CA GLY A 97 -23.81 -14.36 16.65
C GLY A 97 -22.42 -13.93 17.07
N ILE A 98 -21.85 -14.51 18.13
CA ILE A 98 -20.52 -14.18 18.63
C ILE A 98 -19.43 -14.91 17.83
N LYS A 99 -18.40 -14.18 17.37
CA LYS A 99 -17.25 -14.75 16.70
C LYS A 99 -16.25 -15.28 17.70
N ILE A 100 -15.89 -16.55 17.57
CA ILE A 100 -15.04 -17.25 18.53
C ILE A 100 -13.62 -17.42 18.02
N ILE A 101 -12.64 -17.18 18.90
CA ILE A 101 -11.26 -17.64 18.79
C ILE A 101 -11.08 -18.73 19.85
N LYS A 102 -10.92 -20.02 19.44
CA LYS A 102 -10.67 -21.09 20.40
C LYS A 102 -9.18 -21.33 20.56
N SER A 103 -8.70 -21.26 21.80
CA SER A 103 -7.30 -21.50 22.14
C SER A 103 -7.05 -22.96 22.50
N PHE A 104 -5.88 -23.48 22.05
CA PHE A 104 -5.37 -24.79 22.42
C PHE A 104 -3.93 -24.68 22.88
N GLY A 105 -3.63 -25.33 23.99
CA GLY A 105 -2.27 -25.50 24.48
C GLY A 105 -1.56 -26.64 23.74
N ILE A 106 -0.49 -26.29 23.03
CA ILE A 106 0.30 -27.24 22.25
C ILE A 106 1.49 -27.73 23.07
N ASP A 107 1.66 -29.03 23.13
CA ASP A 107 2.86 -29.73 23.63
C ASP A 107 3.41 -30.68 22.56
N ASN A 108 4.45 -31.43 22.93
CA ASN A 108 5.09 -32.37 22.00
C ASN A 108 4.17 -33.51 21.55
N ASN A 109 3.14 -33.83 22.31
CA ASN A 109 2.20 -34.93 22.07
C ASN A 109 0.82 -34.45 21.61
N PHE A 110 0.69 -33.17 21.26
CA PHE A 110 -0.60 -32.61 20.84
C PHE A 110 -1.06 -33.23 19.51
N ASP A 111 -2.27 -33.76 19.53
CA ASP A 111 -2.96 -34.32 18.38
C ASP A 111 -3.96 -33.32 17.81
N PHE A 112 -3.74 -32.88 16.56
CA PHE A 112 -4.60 -31.93 15.87
C PHE A 112 -5.98 -32.50 15.51
N GLU A 113 -6.18 -33.82 15.49
CA GLU A 113 -7.51 -34.40 15.26
C GLU A 113 -8.53 -33.99 16.35
N LYS A 114 -8.07 -33.71 17.56
CA LYS A 114 -8.91 -33.25 18.69
C LYS A 114 -9.63 -31.92 18.43
N ILE A 115 -9.16 -31.11 17.49
CA ILE A 115 -9.79 -29.82 17.20
C ILE A 115 -10.86 -29.90 16.13
N LYS A 116 -11.04 -31.06 15.49
CA LYS A 116 -11.96 -31.28 14.37
C LYS A 116 -13.40 -30.91 14.71
N GLU A 117 -13.86 -31.22 15.90
CA GLU A 117 -15.23 -30.93 16.35
C GLU A 117 -15.53 -29.44 16.55
N TYR A 118 -14.49 -28.59 16.60
CA TYR A 118 -14.63 -27.14 16.76
C TYR A 118 -14.71 -26.37 15.44
N ILE A 119 -14.36 -26.99 14.31
CA ILE A 119 -14.09 -26.30 13.03
C ILE A 119 -15.27 -25.44 12.55
N ASP A 120 -16.50 -25.92 12.71
CA ASP A 120 -17.69 -25.25 12.20
C ASP A 120 -18.27 -24.21 13.20
N HIS A 121 -17.68 -24.11 14.38
CA HIS A 121 -18.16 -23.25 15.47
C HIS A 121 -17.24 -22.08 15.79
N VAL A 122 -16.05 -22.01 15.19
CA VAL A 122 -15.04 -20.99 15.48
C VAL A 122 -14.61 -20.24 14.21
N LYS A 123 -14.23 -18.99 14.39
CA LYS A 123 -13.71 -18.17 13.32
C LYS A 123 -12.21 -18.36 13.15
N TYR A 124 -11.48 -18.50 14.26
CA TYR A 124 -10.04 -18.71 14.30
C TYR A 124 -9.69 -19.69 15.43
N PHE A 125 -8.58 -20.41 15.25
CA PHE A 125 -7.86 -21.03 16.34
C PHE A 125 -6.74 -20.14 16.86
N LEU A 126 -6.31 -20.37 18.09
CA LEU A 126 -5.10 -19.80 18.67
C LEU A 126 -4.28 -20.93 19.28
N PHE A 127 -3.02 -21.08 18.87
CA PHE A 127 -2.12 -22.09 19.39
C PHE A 127 -1.10 -21.45 20.34
N ASP A 128 -1.15 -21.86 21.61
CA ASP A 128 -0.30 -21.36 22.68
C ASP A 128 0.56 -22.48 23.27
N PHE A 129 1.53 -22.14 24.11
CA PHE A 129 2.25 -23.16 24.90
C PHE A 129 1.31 -23.75 25.94
N LYS A 130 1.27 -25.10 26.04
CA LYS A 130 0.47 -25.81 27.04
C LYS A 130 0.95 -25.49 28.44
N SER A 131 0.06 -24.99 29.29
CA SER A 131 0.35 -24.61 30.67
C SER A 131 -0.90 -24.75 31.53
N ASN A 132 -0.73 -25.23 32.76
CA ASN A 132 -1.81 -25.30 33.75
C ASN A 132 -2.29 -23.90 34.23
N LEU A 133 -1.57 -22.83 33.86
CA LEU A 133 -1.91 -21.44 34.20
C LEU A 133 -2.75 -20.75 33.09
N TYR A 134 -3.20 -21.49 32.07
CA TYR A 134 -3.97 -20.96 30.95
C TYR A 134 -3.34 -19.71 30.30
N GLY A 135 -2.02 -19.76 30.01
CA GLY A 135 -1.28 -18.74 29.27
C GLY A 135 -0.42 -17.81 30.12
N GLY A 136 0.28 -16.91 29.47
CA GLY A 136 1.10 -15.86 30.10
C GLY A 136 2.45 -16.30 30.69
N THR A 137 2.88 -17.53 30.43
CA THR A 137 4.13 -18.11 30.99
C THR A 137 5.40 -17.61 30.28
N GLY A 138 5.31 -17.00 29.12
CA GLY A 138 6.46 -16.61 28.29
C GLY A 138 7.24 -17.78 27.69
N LYS A 139 6.78 -19.02 27.86
CA LYS A 139 7.40 -20.24 27.32
C LYS A 139 6.93 -20.49 25.88
N LYS A 140 7.78 -21.17 25.10
CA LYS A 140 7.52 -21.56 23.71
C LYS A 140 7.34 -23.06 23.59
N PHE A 141 6.49 -23.47 22.66
CA PHE A 141 6.51 -24.83 22.13
C PHE A 141 7.29 -24.86 20.80
N LEU A 142 7.58 -26.06 20.30
CA LEU A 142 8.23 -26.22 18.99
C LEU A 142 7.24 -25.84 17.88
N TRP A 143 7.44 -24.68 17.27
CA TRP A 143 6.52 -24.17 16.22
C TRP A 143 6.46 -25.04 14.98
N GLU A 144 7.47 -25.88 14.76
CA GLU A 144 7.51 -26.89 13.68
C GLU A 144 6.37 -27.89 13.79
N LYS A 145 5.82 -28.12 14.99
CA LYS A 145 4.62 -28.95 15.19
C LYS A 145 3.42 -28.47 14.39
N ILE A 146 3.32 -27.17 14.16
CA ILE A 146 2.17 -26.58 13.46
C ILE A 146 2.16 -26.92 11.96
N TYR A 147 3.26 -27.42 11.39
CA TYR A 147 3.26 -27.93 10.01
C TYR A 147 2.30 -29.14 9.83
N ASN A 148 1.96 -29.85 10.90
CA ASN A 148 0.99 -30.94 10.90
C ASN A 148 -0.47 -30.44 10.89
N TYR A 149 -0.71 -29.13 11.04
CA TYR A 149 -2.04 -28.55 10.99
C TYR A 149 -2.58 -28.49 9.55
N ASN A 150 -3.59 -29.27 9.25
CA ASN A 150 -4.14 -29.42 7.88
C ASN A 150 -5.66 -29.12 7.78
N PHE A 151 -6.19 -28.23 8.63
CA PHE A 151 -7.60 -27.88 8.59
C PHE A 151 -7.86 -26.54 7.89
N LYS A 152 -9.15 -26.29 7.52
CA LYS A 152 -9.56 -25.08 6.77
C LYS A 152 -9.54 -23.78 7.60
N VAL A 153 -9.67 -23.86 8.93
CA VAL A 153 -9.77 -22.69 9.82
C VAL A 153 -8.42 -22.01 9.96
N PRO A 154 -8.30 -20.68 9.74
CA PRO A 154 -7.05 -19.96 10.01
C PRO A 154 -6.74 -19.88 11.50
N PHE A 155 -5.45 -19.79 11.85
CA PHE A 155 -5.03 -19.72 13.24
C PHE A 155 -4.06 -18.57 13.55
N ILE A 156 -3.99 -18.20 14.81
CA ILE A 156 -3.07 -17.22 15.40
C ILE A 156 -2.02 -17.99 16.20
N LEU A 157 -0.74 -17.70 15.98
CA LEU A 157 0.37 -18.27 16.75
C LEU A 157 0.59 -17.44 18.00
N SER A 158 0.61 -18.10 19.16
CA SER A 158 0.92 -17.54 20.47
C SER A 158 2.06 -18.34 21.14
N GLY A 159 2.34 -18.08 22.41
CA GLY A 159 3.32 -18.80 23.23
C GLY A 159 4.72 -18.22 23.16
N GLY A 160 5.04 -17.34 24.11
CA GLY A 160 6.39 -16.86 24.39
C GLY A 160 7.08 -16.11 23.25
N ILE A 161 6.32 -15.59 22.28
CA ILE A 161 6.87 -14.76 21.20
C ILE A 161 7.56 -13.53 21.79
N ASN A 162 8.81 -13.30 21.44
CA ASN A 162 9.61 -12.16 21.88
C ASN A 162 10.27 -11.40 20.73
N SER A 163 10.98 -10.33 21.04
CA SER A 163 11.60 -9.43 20.05
C SER A 163 12.63 -10.10 19.12
N ASN A 164 13.22 -11.23 19.52
CA ASN A 164 14.23 -11.95 18.75
C ASN A 164 13.62 -12.98 17.78
N ASP A 165 12.31 -13.20 17.84
CA ASP A 165 11.64 -14.22 17.02
C ASP A 165 11.26 -13.73 15.62
N PHE A 166 11.59 -12.49 15.29
CA PHE A 166 11.20 -11.89 14.02
C PHE A 166 11.56 -12.78 12.82
N ASP A 167 12.82 -13.20 12.71
CA ASP A 167 13.29 -13.96 11.55
C ASP A 167 12.67 -15.37 11.52
N LYS A 168 12.53 -16.02 12.68
CA LYS A 168 11.83 -17.31 12.79
C LYS A 168 10.38 -17.20 12.31
N ILE A 169 9.63 -16.20 12.83
CA ILE A 169 8.23 -15.96 12.47
C ILE A 169 8.11 -15.62 10.98
N ASN A 170 9.01 -14.80 10.45
CA ASN A 170 8.98 -14.40 9.05
C ASN A 170 9.24 -15.59 8.10
N ASN A 171 10.06 -16.54 8.53
CA ASN A 171 10.39 -17.75 7.77
C ASN A 171 9.37 -18.88 7.93
N LEU A 172 8.38 -18.78 8.84
CA LEU A 172 7.31 -19.75 8.96
C LEU A 172 6.38 -19.71 7.73
N ASN A 173 6.56 -20.66 6.83
CA ASN A 173 5.71 -20.78 5.64
C ASN A 173 4.56 -21.76 5.91
N ILE A 174 3.59 -21.36 6.73
CA ILE A 174 2.44 -22.19 7.11
C ILE A 174 1.17 -21.61 6.48
N PRO A 175 0.46 -22.35 5.61
CA PRO A 175 -0.62 -21.82 4.76
C PRO A 175 -1.78 -21.15 5.51
N LYS A 176 -2.08 -21.61 6.73
CA LYS A 176 -3.22 -21.14 7.53
C LYS A 176 -2.83 -20.21 8.68
N LEU A 177 -1.55 -19.86 8.82
CA LEU A 177 -1.10 -18.90 9.83
C LEU A 177 -1.62 -17.52 9.47
N LEU A 178 -2.64 -17.07 10.21
CA LEU A 178 -3.29 -15.77 10.05
C LEU A 178 -2.44 -14.63 10.63
N GLY A 179 -1.85 -14.86 11.81
CA GLY A 179 -1.14 -13.83 12.55
C GLY A 179 -0.49 -14.36 13.81
N ILE A 180 -0.04 -13.43 14.64
CA ILE A 180 0.66 -13.70 15.92
C ILE A 180 -0.01 -12.97 17.07
N ASP A 181 0.08 -13.55 18.27
CA ASP A 181 -0.40 -12.96 19.52
C ASP A 181 0.78 -12.57 20.43
N LEU A 182 0.90 -11.29 20.73
CA LEU A 182 1.97 -10.68 21.52
C LEU A 182 1.44 -10.37 22.91
N ASN A 183 2.07 -10.92 23.96
CA ASN A 183 1.63 -10.70 25.34
C ASN A 183 2.82 -10.49 26.30
N SER A 184 3.17 -11.47 27.12
CA SER A 184 4.05 -11.36 28.29
C SER A 184 5.47 -10.86 27.98
N CYS A 185 6.06 -11.27 26.84
CA CYS A 185 7.43 -10.87 26.45
C CYS A 185 7.52 -9.40 25.98
N PHE A 186 6.40 -8.70 25.88
CA PHE A 186 6.31 -7.30 25.47
C PHE A 186 5.73 -6.40 26.55
N GLU A 187 5.98 -6.71 27.82
CA GLU A 187 5.48 -5.97 28.97
C GLU A 187 6.61 -5.43 29.85
N ASN A 188 6.37 -4.27 30.49
CA ASN A 188 7.19 -3.77 31.59
C ASN A 188 6.78 -4.41 32.94
N LYS A 189 5.46 -4.68 33.09
CA LYS A 189 4.84 -5.47 34.16
C LYS A 189 3.52 -6.04 33.63
N PRO A 190 2.94 -7.09 34.22
CA PRO A 190 1.70 -7.67 33.75
C PRO A 190 0.60 -6.64 33.48
N GLY A 191 0.10 -6.61 32.26
CA GLY A 191 -0.93 -5.67 31.78
C GLY A 191 -0.42 -4.32 31.29
N LEU A 192 0.87 -3.99 31.48
CA LEU A 192 1.50 -2.76 31.01
C LEU A 192 2.49 -3.06 29.88
N LYS A 193 2.06 -2.85 28.63
CA LYS A 193 2.88 -3.14 27.45
C LYS A 193 4.02 -2.14 27.28
N ASN A 194 5.18 -2.63 26.86
CA ASN A 194 6.31 -1.82 26.45
C ASN A 194 6.08 -1.31 25.02
N PHE A 195 5.66 -0.06 24.92
CA PHE A 195 5.34 0.59 23.65
C PHE A 195 6.51 0.57 22.66
N ASN A 196 7.72 0.92 23.10
CA ASN A 196 8.88 1.01 22.22
C ASN A 196 9.30 -0.36 21.68
N LEU A 197 9.25 -1.39 22.53
CA LEU A 197 9.56 -2.76 22.13
C LEU A 197 8.54 -3.28 21.10
N LEU A 198 7.25 -3.07 21.35
CA LEU A 198 6.18 -3.40 20.42
C LEU A 198 6.30 -2.63 19.11
N LYS A 199 6.49 -1.31 19.17
CA LYS A 199 6.67 -0.45 17.98
C LYS A 199 7.80 -0.98 17.09
N LYS A 200 8.96 -1.28 17.67
CA LYS A 200 10.11 -1.81 16.94
C LYS A 200 9.82 -3.19 16.31
N PHE A 201 9.14 -4.07 17.01
CA PHE A 201 8.81 -5.41 16.54
C PHE A 201 7.73 -5.39 15.44
N ILE A 202 6.64 -4.65 15.66
CA ILE A 202 5.51 -4.52 14.73
C ILE A 202 5.96 -3.87 13.42
N SER A 203 6.81 -2.83 13.49
CA SER A 203 7.32 -2.17 12.28
C SER A 203 8.13 -3.12 11.38
N ARG A 204 8.82 -4.10 11.97
CA ARG A 204 9.54 -5.12 11.20
C ARG A 204 8.59 -6.12 10.53
N ILE A 205 7.49 -6.51 11.17
CA ILE A 205 6.55 -7.52 10.67
C ILE A 205 5.51 -6.92 9.72
N LYS A 206 4.89 -5.80 10.12
CA LYS A 206 3.71 -5.23 9.42
C LYS A 206 4.09 -4.23 8.35
N TYR A 207 5.20 -3.51 8.55
CA TYR A 207 5.61 -2.36 7.73
C TYR A 207 7.01 -2.52 7.14
N LYS A 208 7.43 -3.76 6.83
CA LYS A 208 8.77 -4.01 6.27
C LYS A 208 9.08 -3.10 5.08
N TYR A 209 8.10 -2.92 4.19
CA TYR A 209 8.20 -2.11 2.97
C TYR A 209 7.12 -1.05 2.82
N LEU A 210 6.04 -1.11 3.62
CA LEU A 210 4.97 -0.11 3.65
C LEU A 210 5.20 0.90 4.77
N SER A 211 4.41 1.99 4.79
CA SER A 211 4.51 3.00 5.85
C SER A 211 3.98 2.48 7.18
N ASP A 212 4.56 2.97 8.26
CA ASP A 212 3.97 2.86 9.58
C ASP A 212 2.72 3.78 9.72
N TYR A 213 2.12 3.78 10.92
CA TYR A 213 0.95 4.64 11.21
C TYR A 213 1.25 6.14 11.08
N HIS A 214 2.49 6.54 11.31
CA HIS A 214 2.92 7.95 11.21
C HIS A 214 3.31 8.34 9.77
N GLY A 215 3.20 7.43 8.81
CA GLY A 215 3.51 7.66 7.41
C GLY A 215 4.99 7.50 7.05
N PHE A 216 5.79 6.88 7.94
CA PHE A 216 7.21 6.65 7.66
C PHE A 216 7.44 5.29 7.01
N TYR A 217 8.19 5.28 5.93
CA TYR A 217 8.77 4.14 5.25
C TYR A 217 10.24 4.03 5.69
N GLY A 218 10.50 3.42 6.84
CA GLY A 218 11.81 3.46 7.46
C GLY A 218 12.22 4.90 7.83
N ASN A 219 13.26 5.43 7.17
CA ASN A 219 13.76 6.80 7.40
C ASN A 219 13.13 7.84 6.45
N PHE A 220 12.18 7.45 5.61
CA PHE A 220 11.54 8.29 4.60
C PHE A 220 10.05 8.48 4.91
N GLY A 221 9.41 9.45 4.28
CA GLY A 221 8.00 9.75 4.50
C GLY A 221 7.78 10.81 5.57
N GLY A 222 6.73 10.63 6.37
CA GLY A 222 6.30 11.60 7.37
C GLY A 222 5.50 12.77 6.79
N ALA A 223 5.30 13.81 7.59
CA ALA A 223 4.60 15.04 7.20
C ALA A 223 5.39 16.26 7.66
N TYR A 224 6.25 16.79 6.81
CA TYR A 224 7.07 17.99 7.02
C TYR A 224 6.36 19.17 6.37
N ILE A 225 5.32 19.66 7.03
CA ILE A 225 4.39 20.66 6.52
C ILE A 225 4.44 21.96 7.32
N PRO A 226 4.11 23.11 6.71
CA PRO A 226 3.86 24.34 7.44
C PRO A 226 2.71 24.15 8.44
N GLU A 227 2.77 24.87 9.57
CA GLU A 227 1.75 24.82 10.63
C GLU A 227 0.33 25.05 10.09
N MET A 228 0.18 25.95 9.14
CA MET A 228 -1.11 26.27 8.50
C MET A 228 -1.80 25.10 7.82
N LEU A 229 -1.05 24.06 7.38
CA LEU A 229 -1.60 22.84 6.79
C LEU A 229 -1.84 21.71 7.80
N TYR A 230 -1.39 21.88 9.06
CA TYR A 230 -1.48 20.82 10.06
C TYR A 230 -2.89 20.27 10.23
N ASN A 231 -3.86 21.15 10.42
CA ASN A 231 -5.26 20.76 10.62
C ASN A 231 -5.83 20.04 9.41
N ASN A 232 -5.53 20.51 8.18
CA ASN A 232 -6.02 19.89 6.95
C ASN A 232 -5.44 18.49 6.76
N ILE A 233 -4.14 18.33 6.95
CA ILE A 233 -3.45 17.04 6.82
C ILE A 233 -3.92 16.06 7.90
N ASN A 234 -4.05 16.52 9.15
CA ASN A 234 -4.50 15.67 10.25
C ASN A 234 -5.96 15.23 10.07
N HIS A 235 -6.84 16.14 9.64
CA HIS A 235 -8.22 15.80 9.28
C HIS A 235 -8.27 14.77 8.14
N LEU A 236 -7.54 15.01 7.05
CA LEU A 236 -7.45 14.07 5.93
C LEU A 236 -6.95 12.69 6.38
N LYS A 237 -5.91 12.65 7.20
CA LYS A 237 -5.34 11.41 7.74
C LYS A 237 -6.36 10.61 8.55
N ASN A 238 -7.09 11.27 9.44
CA ASN A 238 -8.08 10.64 10.30
C ASN A 238 -9.26 10.10 9.48
N GLU A 239 -9.81 10.90 8.58
CA GLU A 239 -10.92 10.48 7.73
C GLU A 239 -10.50 9.40 6.73
N TYR A 240 -9.31 9.48 6.13
CA TYR A 240 -8.79 8.41 5.28
C TYR A 240 -8.71 7.08 6.04
N ASN A 241 -8.14 7.04 7.24
CA ASN A 241 -8.01 5.82 8.04
C ASN A 241 -9.37 5.21 8.40
N LYS A 242 -10.38 6.03 8.64
CA LYS A 242 -11.75 5.62 8.93
C LYS A 242 -12.47 5.10 7.68
N ILE A 243 -12.46 5.89 6.61
CA ILE A 243 -13.26 5.64 5.41
C ILE A 243 -12.71 4.48 4.60
N ILE A 244 -11.37 4.33 4.48
CA ILE A 244 -10.76 3.28 3.66
C ILE A 244 -11.10 1.86 4.14
N ASN A 245 -11.48 1.69 5.40
CA ASN A 245 -11.90 0.42 5.97
C ASN A 245 -13.43 0.18 5.85
N ASN A 246 -14.20 1.18 5.43
CA ASN A 246 -15.64 1.08 5.31
C ASN A 246 -16.04 0.22 4.09
N ASN A 247 -16.88 -0.78 4.31
CA ASN A 247 -17.35 -1.67 3.25
C ASN A 247 -18.20 -0.95 2.18
N SER A 248 -18.99 0.06 2.55
CA SER A 248 -19.77 0.86 1.62
C SER A 248 -18.85 1.63 0.67
N PHE A 249 -17.79 2.28 1.20
CA PHE A 249 -16.80 2.97 0.41
C PHE A 249 -16.09 2.02 -0.57
N LYS A 250 -15.63 0.87 -0.09
CA LYS A 250 -14.98 -0.16 -0.94
C LYS A 250 -15.90 -0.65 -2.05
N LYS A 251 -17.19 -0.82 -1.76
CA LYS A 251 -18.18 -1.23 -2.76
C LYS A 251 -18.39 -0.16 -3.83
N LYS A 252 -18.54 1.12 -3.44
CA LYS A 252 -18.64 2.26 -4.38
C LYS A 252 -17.40 2.37 -5.25
N LEU A 253 -16.20 2.28 -4.66
CA LEU A 253 -14.93 2.31 -5.38
C LEU A 253 -14.85 1.18 -6.41
N LYS A 254 -15.15 -0.06 -6.00
CA LYS A 254 -15.13 -1.23 -6.88
C LYS A 254 -16.11 -1.10 -8.06
N ILE A 255 -17.30 -0.58 -7.83
CA ILE A 255 -18.30 -0.34 -8.89
C ILE A 255 -17.78 0.65 -9.92
N LEU A 256 -17.19 1.77 -9.51
CA LEU A 256 -16.62 2.76 -10.44
C LEU A 256 -15.40 2.22 -11.18
N LEU A 257 -14.51 1.52 -10.49
CA LEU A 257 -13.36 0.88 -11.12
C LEU A 257 -13.78 -0.13 -12.20
N HIS A 258 -14.84 -0.90 -11.95
CA HIS A 258 -15.35 -1.87 -12.92
C HIS A 258 -16.13 -1.21 -14.07
N ASN A 259 -17.19 -0.45 -13.74
CA ASN A 259 -18.16 0.00 -14.74
C ASN A 259 -17.73 1.27 -15.48
N TYR A 260 -16.89 2.11 -14.87
CA TYR A 260 -16.49 3.38 -15.45
C TYR A 260 -15.05 3.37 -15.96
N VAL A 261 -14.12 2.76 -15.23
CA VAL A 261 -12.72 2.65 -15.69
C VAL A 261 -12.51 1.52 -16.68
N GLY A 262 -13.33 0.47 -16.61
CA GLY A 262 -13.21 -0.73 -17.46
C GLY A 262 -12.23 -1.77 -16.89
N ARG A 263 -12.09 -1.83 -15.56
CA ARG A 263 -11.23 -2.83 -14.91
C ARG A 263 -11.91 -4.19 -14.79
N PRO A 264 -11.14 -5.32 -14.78
CA PRO A 264 -9.68 -5.38 -14.75
C PRO A 264 -9.02 -5.01 -16.08
N SER A 265 -7.92 -4.24 -16.03
CA SER A 265 -7.13 -3.99 -17.22
C SER A 265 -6.45 -5.28 -17.69
N PRO A 266 -6.29 -5.51 -19.03
CA PRO A 266 -5.74 -6.76 -19.52
C PRO A 266 -4.29 -6.99 -19.08
N LEU A 267 -3.94 -8.24 -18.83
CA LEU A 267 -2.56 -8.74 -18.79
C LEU A 267 -2.29 -9.39 -20.16
N PHE A 268 -1.60 -8.64 -21.04
CA PHE A 268 -1.40 -8.99 -22.45
C PHE A 268 -0.07 -9.68 -22.67
N TYR A 269 -0.05 -10.85 -23.31
CA TYR A 269 1.16 -11.58 -23.66
C TYR A 269 1.76 -11.00 -24.95
N CYS A 270 2.97 -10.47 -24.87
CA CYS A 270 3.72 -9.89 -25.99
C CYS A 270 4.51 -10.99 -26.70
N LYS A 271 3.92 -11.61 -27.71
CA LYS A 271 4.51 -12.76 -28.41
C LYS A 271 5.83 -12.42 -29.10
N ASN A 272 5.88 -11.27 -29.78
CA ASN A 272 7.05 -10.87 -30.56
C ASN A 272 8.20 -10.41 -29.68
N LEU A 273 7.93 -9.59 -28.66
CA LEU A 273 8.94 -9.23 -27.66
C LEU A 273 9.46 -10.46 -26.91
N SER A 274 8.56 -11.40 -26.53
CA SER A 274 8.97 -12.63 -25.84
C SER A 274 9.93 -13.46 -26.68
N LYS A 275 9.74 -13.52 -27.99
CA LYS A 275 10.63 -14.21 -28.91
C LYS A 275 12.01 -13.56 -29.00
N ILE A 276 12.07 -12.22 -29.01
CA ILE A 276 13.32 -11.46 -29.10
C ILE A 276 14.15 -11.59 -27.81
N TYR A 277 13.50 -11.46 -26.66
CA TYR A 277 14.20 -11.43 -25.36
C TYR A 277 14.33 -12.81 -24.70
N GLY A 278 13.76 -13.87 -25.27
CA GLY A 278 13.86 -15.23 -24.77
C GLY A 278 13.14 -15.48 -23.42
N ALA A 279 12.20 -14.61 -23.06
CA ALA A 279 11.44 -14.66 -21.82
C ALA A 279 9.95 -14.49 -22.11
N LYS A 280 9.06 -14.92 -21.20
CA LYS A 280 7.63 -14.65 -21.30
C LYS A 280 7.34 -13.22 -20.84
N ILE A 281 7.08 -12.31 -21.78
CA ILE A 281 6.83 -10.89 -21.50
C ILE A 281 5.34 -10.61 -21.56
N TYR A 282 4.81 -10.00 -20.48
CA TYR A 282 3.45 -9.52 -20.38
C TYR A 282 3.43 -8.02 -20.13
N LEU A 283 2.48 -7.34 -20.74
CA LEU A 283 2.15 -5.94 -20.44
C LEU A 283 0.88 -5.89 -19.61
N LYS A 284 0.93 -5.20 -18.48
CA LYS A 284 -0.26 -4.79 -17.73
C LYS A 284 -0.79 -3.50 -18.35
N ARG A 285 -1.91 -3.60 -19.08
CA ARG A 285 -2.44 -2.60 -20.01
C ARG A 285 -3.23 -1.49 -19.30
N GLU A 286 -2.55 -0.69 -18.46
CA GLU A 286 -3.16 0.48 -17.81
C GLU A 286 -3.47 1.64 -18.80
N ASP A 287 -2.89 1.61 -19.96
CA ASP A 287 -3.17 2.47 -21.11
C ASP A 287 -4.60 2.31 -21.67
N LEU A 288 -5.25 1.18 -21.43
CA LEU A 288 -6.63 0.89 -21.83
C LEU A 288 -7.68 1.35 -20.82
N ASN A 289 -7.28 1.80 -19.64
CA ASN A 289 -8.22 2.38 -18.70
C ASN A 289 -8.89 3.62 -19.28
N HIS A 290 -10.12 3.92 -18.85
CA HIS A 290 -10.73 5.21 -19.14
C HIS A 290 -9.76 6.36 -18.79
N THR A 291 -9.60 7.37 -19.63
CA THR A 291 -8.58 8.43 -19.64
C THR A 291 -7.19 8.03 -20.17
N GLY A 292 -6.95 6.75 -20.48
CA GLY A 292 -5.73 6.29 -21.16
C GLY A 292 -4.50 6.14 -20.26
N SER A 293 -4.66 6.02 -18.94
CA SER A 293 -3.55 5.78 -18.01
C SER A 293 -4.00 5.25 -16.64
N HIS A 294 -3.03 4.80 -15.84
CA HIS A 294 -3.22 4.37 -14.44
C HIS A 294 -3.75 5.48 -13.50
N LYS A 295 -3.65 6.76 -13.91
CA LYS A 295 -3.98 7.90 -13.02
C LYS A 295 -5.42 7.87 -12.53
N ILE A 296 -6.35 7.37 -13.34
CA ILE A 296 -7.78 7.30 -12.98
C ILE A 296 -8.03 6.44 -11.73
N ASN A 297 -7.23 5.40 -11.46
CA ASN A 297 -7.38 4.55 -10.29
C ASN A 297 -7.29 5.36 -8.99
N ASN A 298 -6.27 6.23 -8.93
CA ASN A 298 -6.03 7.09 -7.78
C ASN A 298 -7.08 8.21 -7.66
N THR A 299 -7.40 8.88 -8.78
CA THR A 299 -8.31 10.03 -8.76
C THR A 299 -9.73 9.63 -8.35
N ILE A 300 -10.23 8.46 -8.77
CA ILE A 300 -11.52 7.93 -8.30
C ILE A 300 -11.49 7.71 -6.78
N GLY A 301 -10.45 7.08 -6.26
CA GLY A 301 -10.33 6.85 -4.82
C GLY A 301 -10.32 8.13 -4.01
N GLN A 302 -9.52 9.12 -4.42
CA GLN A 302 -9.44 10.41 -3.77
C GLN A 302 -10.71 11.24 -3.92
N ALA A 303 -11.37 11.23 -5.09
CA ALA A 303 -12.61 11.97 -5.31
C ALA A 303 -13.78 11.41 -4.47
N LEU A 304 -13.90 10.09 -4.38
CA LEU A 304 -14.86 9.46 -3.47
C LEU A 304 -14.57 9.83 -2.01
N LEU A 305 -13.31 9.81 -1.60
CA LEU A 305 -12.92 10.23 -0.25
C LEU A 305 -13.27 11.69 -0.01
N ALA A 306 -12.93 12.60 -0.93
CA ALA A 306 -13.27 14.01 -0.86
C ALA A 306 -14.79 14.22 -0.68
N LYS A 307 -15.60 13.48 -1.44
CA LYS A 307 -17.07 13.55 -1.35
C LYS A 307 -17.61 13.02 -0.01
N GLU A 308 -17.05 11.92 0.52
CA GLU A 308 -17.45 11.36 1.83
C GLU A 308 -17.12 12.33 2.99
N ILE A 309 -16.04 13.12 2.89
CA ILE A 309 -15.69 14.15 3.87
C ILE A 309 -16.32 15.53 3.58
N GLY A 310 -17.25 15.61 2.62
CA GLY A 310 -18.04 16.81 2.33
C GLY A 310 -17.32 17.89 1.51
N LYS A 311 -16.16 17.61 0.92
CA LYS A 311 -15.43 18.58 0.09
C LYS A 311 -16.06 18.70 -1.30
N LYS A 312 -16.22 19.94 -1.78
CA LYS A 312 -16.86 20.27 -3.07
C LYS A 312 -15.88 20.84 -4.09
N ASN A 313 -14.78 21.43 -3.62
CA ASN A 313 -13.76 22.09 -4.43
C ASN A 313 -12.50 21.25 -4.44
N ILE A 314 -12.12 20.76 -5.60
CA ILE A 314 -10.91 19.94 -5.81
C ILE A 314 -9.86 20.80 -6.48
N ILE A 315 -8.66 20.79 -5.95
CA ILE A 315 -7.47 21.35 -6.58
C ILE A 315 -6.47 20.23 -6.86
N SER A 316 -5.71 20.36 -7.94
CA SER A 316 -4.72 19.36 -8.33
C SER A 316 -3.63 19.98 -9.18
N GLU A 317 -2.47 19.34 -9.22
CA GLU A 317 -1.36 19.65 -10.12
C GLU A 317 -1.34 18.70 -11.31
N THR A 318 -0.67 19.09 -12.38
CA THR A 318 -0.34 18.18 -13.48
C THR A 318 0.89 18.66 -14.26
N GLY A 319 1.72 17.72 -14.77
CA GLY A 319 2.78 17.97 -15.74
C GLY A 319 2.36 17.48 -17.13
N ALA A 320 2.46 16.17 -17.39
CA ALA A 320 2.04 15.56 -18.67
C ALA A 320 0.53 15.70 -19.00
N GLY A 321 -0.27 16.30 -18.13
CA GLY A 321 -1.71 16.47 -18.28
C GLY A 321 -2.54 15.24 -17.93
N GLN A 322 -1.96 14.05 -17.83
CA GLN A 322 -2.71 12.80 -17.59
C GLN A 322 -3.42 12.79 -16.22
N HIS A 323 -2.77 13.32 -15.16
CA HIS A 323 -3.40 13.44 -13.86
C HIS A 323 -4.51 14.49 -13.89
N GLY A 324 -4.27 15.64 -14.52
CA GLY A 324 -5.28 16.68 -14.69
C GLY A 324 -6.52 16.20 -15.44
N VAL A 325 -6.34 15.45 -16.54
CA VAL A 325 -7.46 14.83 -17.27
C VAL A 325 -8.22 13.84 -16.39
N ALA A 326 -7.53 12.95 -15.67
CA ALA A 326 -8.18 11.99 -14.79
C ALA A 326 -8.94 12.68 -13.64
N THR A 327 -8.35 13.73 -13.04
CA THR A 327 -9.01 14.53 -12.01
C THR A 327 -10.24 15.25 -12.54
N SER A 328 -10.12 15.93 -13.68
CA SER A 328 -11.24 16.63 -14.33
C SER A 328 -12.38 15.66 -14.68
N THR A 329 -12.04 14.47 -15.18
CA THR A 329 -12.98 13.42 -15.55
C THR A 329 -13.82 12.99 -14.34
N ILE A 330 -13.18 12.66 -13.23
CA ILE A 330 -13.90 12.18 -12.05
C ILE A 330 -14.64 13.31 -11.31
N CYS A 331 -14.10 14.53 -11.34
CA CYS A 331 -14.80 15.70 -10.79
C CYS A 331 -16.09 15.98 -11.56
N SER A 332 -16.05 15.93 -12.89
CA SER A 332 -17.23 16.06 -13.74
C SER A 332 -18.27 14.99 -13.42
N LEU A 333 -17.87 13.72 -13.34
CA LEU A 333 -18.76 12.60 -13.01
C LEU A 333 -19.45 12.76 -11.64
N LEU A 334 -18.70 13.26 -10.64
CA LEU A 334 -19.20 13.35 -9.25
C LEU A 334 -19.81 14.72 -8.89
N GLY A 335 -19.86 15.67 -9.83
CA GLY A 335 -20.38 17.03 -9.62
C GLY A 335 -19.50 17.88 -8.69
N LEU A 336 -18.17 17.72 -8.78
CA LEU A 336 -17.19 18.46 -8.00
C LEU A 336 -16.56 19.58 -8.83
N LYS A 337 -16.32 20.75 -8.24
CA LYS A 337 -15.56 21.82 -8.90
C LYS A 337 -14.08 21.43 -8.97
N CYS A 338 -13.44 21.68 -10.12
CA CYS A 338 -12.09 21.26 -10.40
C CYS A 338 -11.21 22.43 -10.84
N THR A 339 -10.10 22.65 -10.15
CA THR A 339 -9.05 23.60 -10.56
C THR A 339 -7.71 22.87 -10.68
N ILE A 340 -7.07 23.01 -11.85
CA ILE A 340 -5.82 22.33 -12.18
C ILE A 340 -4.71 23.36 -12.34
N PHE A 341 -3.60 23.15 -11.62
CA PHE A 341 -2.37 23.91 -11.75
C PHE A 341 -1.44 23.22 -12.73
N MET A 342 -0.99 23.90 -13.77
CA MET A 342 -0.11 23.34 -14.79
C MET A 342 0.93 24.37 -15.22
N GLY A 343 2.19 23.95 -15.29
CA GLY A 343 3.28 24.82 -15.73
C GLY A 343 3.11 25.31 -17.17
N GLU A 344 3.47 26.55 -17.44
CA GLU A 344 3.33 27.15 -18.79
C GLU A 344 4.08 26.34 -19.86
N VAL A 345 5.24 25.80 -19.53
CA VAL A 345 6.02 24.93 -20.44
C VAL A 345 5.26 23.65 -20.74
N ASP A 346 4.68 23.03 -19.70
CA ASP A 346 3.92 21.78 -19.85
C ASP A 346 2.59 22.01 -20.59
N ILE A 347 1.93 23.15 -20.40
CA ILE A 347 0.73 23.55 -21.18
C ILE A 347 1.04 23.52 -22.68
N LYS A 348 2.19 24.10 -23.10
CA LYS A 348 2.59 24.12 -24.49
C LYS A 348 2.93 22.73 -25.03
N ARG A 349 3.63 21.91 -24.23
CA ARG A 349 4.00 20.52 -24.60
C ARG A 349 2.79 19.59 -24.72
N GLN A 350 1.73 19.82 -23.95
CA GLN A 350 0.61 18.89 -23.75
C GLN A 350 -0.75 19.55 -24.01
N ILE A 351 -0.83 20.38 -25.03
CA ILE A 351 -2.01 21.21 -25.35
C ILE A 351 -3.30 20.38 -25.54
N GLN A 352 -3.20 19.15 -26.08
CA GLN A 352 -4.34 18.26 -26.25
C GLN A 352 -4.98 17.87 -24.91
N ASN A 353 -4.17 17.64 -23.89
CA ASN A 353 -4.69 17.34 -22.55
C ASN A 353 -5.30 18.59 -21.90
N VAL A 354 -4.79 19.79 -22.20
CA VAL A 354 -5.38 21.05 -21.75
C VAL A 354 -6.81 21.20 -22.30
N TYR A 355 -7.01 20.93 -23.60
CA TYR A 355 -8.34 20.97 -24.18
C TYR A 355 -9.29 19.91 -23.60
N ARG A 356 -8.80 18.70 -23.36
CA ARG A 356 -9.59 17.65 -22.66
C ARG A 356 -10.06 18.10 -21.27
N MET A 357 -9.17 18.68 -20.48
CA MET A 357 -9.51 19.19 -19.15
C MET A 357 -10.55 20.32 -19.21
N LYS A 358 -10.42 21.25 -20.15
CA LYS A 358 -11.39 22.33 -20.39
C LYS A 358 -12.76 21.78 -20.79
N MET A 359 -12.81 20.82 -21.70
CA MET A 359 -14.06 20.15 -22.11
C MET A 359 -14.76 19.44 -20.92
N LEU A 360 -13.98 18.94 -19.97
CA LEU A 360 -14.48 18.31 -18.73
C LEU A 360 -14.87 19.32 -17.64
N GLY A 361 -14.82 20.63 -17.96
CA GLY A 361 -15.26 21.69 -17.05
C GLY A 361 -14.24 22.12 -16.01
N ALA A 362 -12.95 21.73 -16.14
CA ALA A 362 -11.93 22.17 -15.22
C ALA A 362 -11.45 23.59 -15.50
N ASN A 363 -11.22 24.37 -14.44
CA ASN A 363 -10.48 25.63 -14.48
C ASN A 363 -8.98 25.34 -14.46
N ILE A 364 -8.23 25.89 -15.43
CA ILE A 364 -6.78 25.65 -15.55
C ILE A 364 -6.04 26.93 -15.24
N ILE A 365 -5.16 26.86 -14.26
CA ILE A 365 -4.29 27.96 -13.85
C ILE A 365 -2.87 27.67 -14.35
N ALA A 366 -2.38 28.54 -15.24
CA ALA A 366 -1.02 28.49 -15.72
C ALA A 366 -0.03 28.96 -14.65
N VAL A 367 1.00 28.14 -14.38
CA VAL A 367 2.04 28.47 -13.40
C VAL A 367 3.25 29.03 -14.13
N ASN A 368 3.57 30.30 -13.84
CA ASN A 368 4.62 31.09 -14.51
C ASN A 368 5.87 31.28 -13.67
N SER A 369 5.92 30.70 -12.45
CA SER A 369 7.05 30.77 -11.53
C SER A 369 8.01 29.59 -11.72
N GLY A 370 9.27 29.77 -11.35
CA GLY A 370 10.30 28.73 -11.37
C GLY A 370 10.60 28.19 -12.78
N SER A 371 10.79 26.89 -12.90
CA SER A 371 11.00 26.17 -14.18
C SER A 371 9.73 26.07 -15.02
N LYS A 372 8.57 26.47 -14.48
CA LYS A 372 7.25 26.40 -15.13
C LYS A 372 6.84 24.99 -15.56
N THR A 373 7.24 23.99 -14.74
CA THR A 373 6.97 22.56 -14.95
C THR A 373 6.25 21.97 -13.75
N LEU A 374 6.11 20.63 -13.71
CA LEU A 374 5.38 19.88 -12.67
C LEU A 374 5.76 20.28 -11.24
N LYS A 375 7.06 20.46 -10.93
CA LYS A 375 7.51 20.85 -9.57
C LYS A 375 6.85 22.14 -9.11
N ASP A 376 6.81 23.16 -9.97
CA ASP A 376 6.25 24.46 -9.63
C ASP A 376 4.72 24.42 -9.60
N SER A 377 4.11 23.55 -10.39
CA SER A 377 2.67 23.27 -10.31
C SER A 377 2.26 22.68 -8.96
N VAL A 378 3.07 21.76 -8.39
CA VAL A 378 2.88 21.25 -7.02
C VAL A 378 3.04 22.36 -5.99
N ASN A 379 4.09 23.19 -6.10
CA ASN A 379 4.31 24.32 -5.20
C ASN A 379 3.11 25.27 -5.19
N GLU A 380 2.58 25.62 -6.36
CA GLU A 380 1.44 26.53 -6.47
C GLU A 380 0.15 25.92 -5.94
N ALA A 381 -0.10 24.64 -6.21
CA ALA A 381 -1.25 23.93 -5.67
C ALA A 381 -1.21 23.90 -4.12
N ILE A 382 -0.05 23.65 -3.52
CA ILE A 382 0.13 23.67 -2.06
C ILE A 382 -0.08 25.09 -1.53
N ARG A 383 0.47 26.13 -2.18
CA ARG A 383 0.30 27.54 -1.80
C ARG A 383 -1.18 27.95 -1.86
N TYR A 384 -1.86 27.56 -2.91
CA TYR A 384 -3.30 27.78 -3.06
C TYR A 384 -4.09 27.07 -1.97
N TRP A 385 -3.73 25.83 -1.62
CA TRP A 385 -4.39 25.05 -0.57
C TRP A 385 -4.25 25.71 0.81
N ILE A 386 -3.08 26.27 1.13
CA ILE A 386 -2.86 27.03 2.38
C ILE A 386 -3.87 28.19 2.48
N ASN A 387 -4.08 28.92 1.39
CA ASN A 387 -4.99 30.07 1.35
C ASN A 387 -6.47 29.67 1.21
N ASN A 388 -6.77 28.42 0.81
CA ASN A 388 -8.10 27.90 0.57
C ASN A 388 -8.28 26.53 1.26
N PRO A 389 -8.33 26.47 2.61
CA PRO A 389 -8.29 25.22 3.37
C PRO A 389 -9.54 24.35 3.18
N ASP A 390 -10.64 24.91 2.66
CA ASP A 390 -11.86 24.18 2.32
C ASP A 390 -11.74 23.33 1.06
N CYS A 391 -10.70 23.54 0.24
CA CYS A 391 -10.41 22.70 -0.90
C CYS A 391 -9.87 21.33 -0.45
N TYR A 392 -10.05 20.34 -1.31
CA TYR A 392 -9.35 19.06 -1.24
C TYR A 392 -8.22 19.06 -2.27
N TYR A 393 -6.98 18.90 -1.80
CA TYR A 393 -5.85 18.73 -2.69
C TYR A 393 -5.74 17.27 -3.15
N MET A 394 -5.98 17.02 -4.44
CA MET A 394 -5.91 15.71 -5.07
C MET A 394 -4.54 15.52 -5.73
N ILE A 395 -3.63 14.84 -5.05
CA ILE A 395 -2.27 14.64 -5.53
C ILE A 395 -2.17 13.50 -6.56
N GLY A 396 -1.36 13.72 -7.59
CA GLY A 396 -1.22 12.80 -8.72
C GLY A 396 -0.18 11.71 -8.58
N SER A 397 0.65 11.73 -7.56
CA SER A 397 1.74 10.77 -7.39
C SER A 397 1.90 10.29 -5.96
N ALA A 398 2.73 9.26 -5.75
CA ALA A 398 2.99 8.69 -4.41
C ALA A 398 4.04 9.53 -3.65
N VAL A 399 3.89 10.84 -3.68
CA VAL A 399 4.74 11.87 -3.05
C VAL A 399 3.91 12.73 -2.10
N GLY A 400 4.52 13.72 -1.48
CA GLY A 400 3.84 14.62 -0.55
C GLY A 400 3.80 14.09 0.89
N PRO A 401 3.19 14.86 1.82
CA PRO A 401 3.12 14.49 3.23
C PRO A 401 2.18 13.30 3.46
N ASP A 402 2.38 12.55 4.57
CA ASP A 402 1.39 11.57 5.00
C ASP A 402 0.02 12.23 5.21
N PRO A 403 -1.10 11.67 4.68
CA PRO A 403 -1.27 10.29 4.21
C PRO A 403 -1.11 10.06 2.70
N TYR A 404 -0.73 11.05 1.89
CA TYR A 404 -0.74 10.96 0.43
C TYR A 404 0.05 9.77 -0.14
N PRO A 405 1.32 9.51 0.23
CA PRO A 405 2.08 8.40 -0.37
C PRO A 405 1.41 7.04 -0.18
N ARG A 406 0.88 6.77 1.03
CA ARG A 406 0.19 5.51 1.31
C ARG A 406 -1.20 5.43 0.69
N MET A 407 -1.92 6.55 0.63
CA MET A 407 -3.24 6.65 0.01
C MET A 407 -3.16 6.39 -1.49
N VAL A 408 -2.25 7.05 -2.19
CA VAL A 408 -2.02 6.86 -3.62
C VAL A 408 -1.57 5.43 -3.90
N SER A 409 -0.60 4.89 -3.13
CA SER A 409 -0.14 3.52 -3.28
C SER A 409 -1.27 2.50 -3.09
N TYR A 410 -2.15 2.73 -2.12
CA TYR A 410 -3.32 1.88 -1.88
C TYR A 410 -4.30 1.89 -3.07
N PHE A 411 -4.68 3.07 -3.58
CA PHE A 411 -5.61 3.14 -4.72
C PHE A 411 -5.01 2.57 -6.01
N GLN A 412 -3.70 2.66 -6.17
CA GLN A 412 -2.99 2.06 -7.30
C GLN A 412 -2.75 0.55 -7.12
N SER A 413 -2.85 -0.01 -5.91
CA SER A 413 -2.56 -1.42 -5.63
C SER A 413 -3.48 -2.40 -6.36
N ILE A 414 -4.62 -1.94 -6.88
CA ILE A 414 -5.51 -2.71 -7.74
C ILE A 414 -4.76 -3.30 -8.94
N ILE A 415 -3.71 -2.62 -9.45
CA ILE A 415 -2.87 -3.09 -10.56
C ILE A 415 -2.25 -4.45 -10.21
N SER A 416 -1.57 -4.53 -9.07
CA SER A 416 -0.90 -5.76 -8.62
C SER A 416 -1.88 -6.82 -8.10
N GLU A 417 -3.04 -6.41 -7.56
CA GLU A 417 -4.10 -7.33 -7.15
C GLU A 417 -4.63 -8.10 -8.36
N GLU A 418 -4.97 -7.39 -9.43
CA GLU A 418 -5.44 -7.99 -10.67
C GLU A 418 -4.40 -8.88 -11.34
N ILE A 419 -3.12 -8.48 -11.36
CA ILE A 419 -2.04 -9.31 -11.90
C ILE A 419 -2.00 -10.66 -11.18
N LYS A 420 -2.08 -10.70 -9.84
CA LYS A 420 -2.09 -11.95 -9.09
C LYS A 420 -3.28 -12.85 -9.43
N GLU A 421 -4.47 -12.27 -9.67
CA GLU A 421 -5.63 -13.06 -10.11
C GLU A 421 -5.48 -13.53 -11.57
N GLN A 422 -5.05 -12.64 -12.47
CA GLN A 422 -4.85 -12.99 -13.88
C GLN A 422 -3.76 -14.05 -14.10
N LEU A 423 -2.73 -14.08 -13.26
CA LEU A 423 -1.69 -15.12 -13.31
C LEU A 423 -2.21 -16.49 -12.86
N LYS A 424 -3.26 -16.57 -12.04
CA LYS A 424 -3.89 -17.85 -11.71
C LYS A 424 -4.48 -18.53 -12.95
N GLU A 425 -5.08 -17.72 -13.83
CA GLU A 425 -5.70 -18.19 -15.06
C GLU A 425 -4.67 -18.45 -16.16
N LYS A 426 -3.69 -17.55 -16.34
CA LYS A 426 -2.76 -17.55 -17.48
C LYS A 426 -1.50 -18.40 -17.24
N GLU A 427 -1.02 -18.48 -16.00
CA GLU A 427 0.26 -19.09 -15.63
C GLU A 427 0.11 -20.01 -14.40
N SER A 428 -1.09 -20.57 -14.18
CA SER A 428 -1.38 -21.50 -13.06
C SER A 428 -0.98 -20.96 -11.68
N GLY A 429 -0.99 -19.63 -11.51
CA GLY A 429 -0.62 -18.96 -10.27
C GLY A 429 0.89 -18.83 -10.03
N ILE A 430 1.72 -19.10 -11.02
CA ILE A 430 3.18 -18.87 -10.94
C ILE A 430 3.42 -17.35 -10.81
N LEU A 431 4.25 -16.97 -9.83
CA LEU A 431 4.64 -15.57 -9.65
C LEU A 431 5.69 -15.16 -10.68
N PRO A 432 5.71 -13.87 -11.08
CA PRO A 432 6.69 -13.38 -12.05
C PRO A 432 8.10 -13.38 -11.46
N ASN A 433 9.11 -13.55 -12.34
CA ASN A 433 10.50 -13.35 -11.98
C ASN A 433 10.85 -11.85 -11.90
N TYR A 434 10.23 -11.03 -12.78
CA TYR A 434 10.47 -9.60 -12.86
C TYR A 434 9.17 -8.81 -12.96
N ILE A 435 9.09 -7.71 -12.24
CA ILE A 435 8.07 -6.67 -12.39
C ILE A 435 8.79 -5.36 -12.66
N ILE A 436 8.44 -4.71 -13.77
CA ILE A 436 9.13 -3.52 -14.27
C ILE A 436 8.13 -2.37 -14.38
N ALA A 437 8.53 -1.18 -13.91
CA ALA A 437 7.73 0.03 -14.04
C ALA A 437 8.62 1.26 -14.17
N CYS A 438 8.21 2.25 -14.97
CA CYS A 438 8.87 3.57 -15.02
C CYS A 438 8.68 4.32 -13.69
N LEU A 439 9.61 5.21 -13.36
CA LEU A 439 9.67 5.90 -12.09
C LEU A 439 9.95 7.39 -12.26
N GLY A 440 8.92 8.22 -12.06
CA GLY A 440 9.03 9.63 -11.71
C GLY A 440 8.71 9.77 -10.22
N GLY A 441 7.62 10.44 -9.83
CA GLY A 441 7.13 10.38 -8.44
C GLY A 441 6.67 8.98 -7.99
N GLY A 442 6.47 8.03 -8.90
CA GLY A 442 6.40 6.60 -8.63
C GLY A 442 5.01 6.01 -8.38
N SER A 443 3.91 6.67 -8.76
CA SER A 443 2.56 6.13 -8.47
C SER A 443 2.25 4.81 -9.18
N ASN A 444 2.64 4.66 -10.46
CA ASN A 444 2.43 3.40 -11.19
C ASN A 444 3.30 2.28 -10.64
N ALA A 445 4.56 2.56 -10.33
CA ALA A 445 5.48 1.60 -9.71
C ALA A 445 4.99 1.18 -8.31
N ALA A 446 4.50 2.13 -7.48
CA ALA A 446 3.89 1.81 -6.20
C ALA A 446 2.72 0.83 -6.35
N GLY A 447 1.85 1.05 -7.33
CA GLY A 447 0.69 0.18 -7.58
C GLY A 447 1.06 -1.22 -8.00
N ILE A 448 1.95 -1.36 -8.99
CA ILE A 448 2.32 -2.69 -9.50
C ILE A 448 3.21 -3.46 -8.51
N PHE A 449 4.04 -2.79 -7.71
CA PHE A 449 4.89 -3.43 -6.70
C PHE A 449 4.12 -3.83 -5.44
N TYR A 450 3.01 -3.17 -5.11
CA TYR A 450 2.36 -3.20 -3.79
C TYR A 450 2.13 -4.60 -3.24
N ASN A 451 1.45 -5.48 -3.98
CA ASN A 451 1.13 -6.82 -3.54
C ASN A 451 2.26 -7.84 -3.77
N PHE A 452 3.40 -7.40 -4.34
CA PHE A 452 4.60 -8.23 -4.53
C PHE A 452 5.76 -7.81 -3.61
N LEU A 453 5.56 -6.84 -2.73
CA LEU A 453 6.60 -6.35 -1.83
C LEU A 453 7.18 -7.44 -0.94
N ASP A 454 6.34 -8.37 -0.47
CA ASP A 454 6.73 -9.47 0.40
C ASP A 454 7.13 -10.75 -0.39
N ASP A 455 6.96 -10.77 -1.71
CA ASP A 455 7.36 -11.89 -2.58
C ASP A 455 8.84 -11.71 -2.97
N GLU A 456 9.77 -12.10 -2.09
CA GLU A 456 11.21 -11.74 -2.18
C GLU A 456 11.92 -12.26 -3.44
N TYR A 457 11.44 -13.35 -4.07
CA TYR A 457 11.99 -13.83 -5.35
C TYR A 457 11.50 -13.05 -6.56
N VAL A 458 10.48 -12.24 -6.44
CA VAL A 458 10.03 -11.35 -7.49
C VAL A 458 10.95 -10.13 -7.51
N LYS A 459 11.72 -9.97 -8.56
CA LYS A 459 12.61 -8.82 -8.74
C LYS A 459 11.78 -7.62 -9.16
N LEU A 460 11.79 -6.55 -8.35
CA LEU A 460 11.11 -5.29 -8.63
C LEU A 460 12.10 -4.32 -9.27
N ILE A 461 11.81 -3.86 -10.47
CA ILE A 461 12.69 -2.98 -11.25
C ILE A 461 12.00 -1.63 -11.49
N GLY A 462 12.54 -0.56 -10.89
CA GLY A 462 12.16 0.81 -11.18
C GLY A 462 13.05 1.40 -12.27
N VAL A 463 12.45 2.05 -13.26
CA VAL A 463 13.20 2.62 -14.40
C VAL A 463 13.08 4.14 -14.38
N GLU A 464 14.20 4.83 -14.10
CA GLU A 464 14.30 6.28 -14.04
C GLU A 464 14.66 6.85 -15.42
N ALA A 465 14.22 8.09 -15.66
CA ALA A 465 14.64 8.84 -16.85
C ALA A 465 16.01 9.51 -16.62
N SER A 466 17.03 9.11 -17.37
CA SER A 466 18.33 9.79 -17.32
C SER A 466 18.47 10.92 -18.35
N GLY A 467 17.39 11.28 -19.04
CA GLY A 467 17.38 12.40 -19.97
C GLY A 467 18.45 12.25 -21.06
N LEU A 468 19.39 13.18 -21.11
CA LEU A 468 20.55 13.13 -22.03
C LEU A 468 21.72 12.30 -21.50
N GLY A 469 21.59 11.67 -20.32
CA GLY A 469 22.59 10.80 -19.71
C GLY A 469 22.94 11.19 -18.27
N LEU A 470 23.34 10.20 -17.48
CA LEU A 470 23.69 10.38 -16.06
C LEU A 470 24.89 11.34 -15.83
N ASN A 471 25.77 11.48 -16.79
CA ASN A 471 26.96 12.34 -16.69
C ASN A 471 26.68 13.78 -17.14
N THR A 472 25.44 14.09 -17.44
CA THR A 472 25.00 15.44 -17.83
C THR A 472 24.19 16.09 -16.70
N ASN A 473 23.98 17.42 -16.80
CA ASN A 473 23.07 18.14 -15.90
C ASN A 473 21.59 18.00 -16.35
N LYS A 474 21.32 17.29 -17.46
CA LYS A 474 19.97 17.06 -17.99
C LYS A 474 19.54 15.62 -17.73
N THR A 475 19.13 15.35 -16.50
CA THR A 475 18.68 14.04 -16.01
C THR A 475 17.58 14.20 -14.95
N ALA A 476 16.73 13.21 -14.81
CA ALA A 476 15.74 13.09 -13.72
C ALA A 476 15.95 11.79 -12.90
N ALA A 477 17.14 11.18 -12.96
CA ALA A 477 17.47 9.94 -12.27
C ALA A 477 17.76 10.19 -10.78
N THR A 478 16.70 10.38 -10.01
CA THR A 478 16.75 10.81 -8.59
C THR A 478 17.40 9.80 -7.67
N ILE A 479 17.21 8.49 -7.87
CA ILE A 479 17.85 7.46 -7.03
C ILE A 479 19.36 7.43 -7.25
N GLN A 480 19.81 7.64 -8.48
CA GLN A 480 21.22 7.53 -8.83
C GLN A 480 22.01 8.83 -8.56
N LYS A 481 21.35 9.97 -8.60
CA LYS A 481 22.01 11.30 -8.49
C LYS A 481 21.57 12.10 -7.26
N GLY A 482 20.42 11.77 -6.68
CA GLY A 482 19.86 12.52 -5.58
C GLY A 482 20.45 12.17 -4.22
N SER A 483 20.13 12.97 -3.25
CA SER A 483 20.46 12.79 -1.85
C SER A 483 19.20 12.94 -0.96
N ARG A 484 19.32 12.58 0.31
CA ARG A 484 18.19 12.64 1.25
C ARG A 484 17.84 14.09 1.60
N GLY A 485 16.56 14.42 1.51
CA GLY A 485 16.05 15.74 1.88
C GLY A 485 14.53 15.78 1.93
N VAL A 486 13.96 16.93 2.23
CA VAL A 486 12.50 17.16 2.27
C VAL A 486 12.04 17.81 0.98
N LEU A 487 11.07 17.19 0.32
CA LEU A 487 10.42 17.75 -0.86
C LEU A 487 8.90 17.64 -0.71
N HIS A 488 8.17 18.73 -0.96
CA HIS A 488 6.71 18.79 -0.91
C HIS A 488 6.11 18.15 0.35
N GLY A 489 6.78 18.33 1.50
CA GLY A 489 6.29 17.86 2.80
C GLY A 489 6.62 16.40 3.15
N SER A 490 7.52 15.75 2.44
CA SER A 490 7.95 14.37 2.71
C SER A 490 9.48 14.25 2.72
N MET A 491 10.04 13.49 3.67
CA MET A 491 11.45 13.08 3.64
C MET A 491 11.62 12.03 2.54
N THR A 492 12.52 12.29 1.58
CA THR A 492 12.72 11.40 0.43
C THR A 492 14.14 11.50 -0.13
N LEU A 493 14.40 10.90 -1.29
CA LEU A 493 15.54 11.22 -2.14
C LEU A 493 15.10 12.27 -3.15
N LEU A 494 15.93 13.28 -3.34
CA LEU A 494 15.68 14.34 -4.31
C LEU A 494 16.99 14.84 -4.92
N MET A 495 16.89 15.39 -6.13
CA MET A 495 17.99 16.03 -6.83
C MET A 495 18.22 17.41 -6.21
N GLN A 496 19.31 17.56 -5.49
CA GLN A 496 19.70 18.82 -4.84
C GLN A 496 21.23 18.99 -4.85
N ASP A 497 21.66 20.24 -4.78
CA ASP A 497 23.06 20.59 -4.64
C ASP A 497 23.57 20.43 -3.20
N LYS A 498 24.83 20.74 -2.95
CA LYS A 498 25.46 20.66 -1.62
C LYS A 498 24.87 21.61 -0.58
N TYR A 499 24.10 22.60 -0.99
CA TYR A 499 23.40 23.57 -0.12
C TYR A 499 21.93 23.19 0.11
N GLY A 500 21.45 22.08 -0.46
CA GLY A 500 20.07 21.63 -0.36
C GLY A 500 19.11 22.32 -1.35
N GLN A 501 19.63 23.07 -2.34
CA GLN A 501 18.83 23.68 -3.39
C GLN A 501 18.42 22.61 -4.42
N ILE A 502 17.15 22.61 -4.79
CA ILE A 502 16.61 21.65 -5.75
C ILE A 502 17.21 21.90 -7.13
N LEU A 503 17.85 20.89 -7.70
CA LEU A 503 18.32 20.92 -9.09
C LEU A 503 17.13 20.68 -10.02
N GLU A 504 17.15 21.38 -11.15
CA GLU A 504 16.12 21.23 -12.18
C GLU A 504 16.27 19.85 -12.85
N PRO A 505 15.23 18.99 -12.79
CA PRO A 505 15.25 17.72 -13.48
C PRO A 505 15.08 17.92 -14.99
N TYR A 506 15.41 16.92 -15.78
CA TYR A 506 15.18 16.91 -17.21
C TYR A 506 14.81 15.53 -17.72
N SER A 507 13.70 15.44 -18.43
CA SER A 507 13.29 14.31 -19.25
C SER A 507 12.44 14.79 -20.41
N ILE A 508 12.53 14.13 -21.55
CA ILE A 508 11.58 14.30 -22.67
C ILE A 508 10.16 13.92 -22.27
N SER A 509 10.03 13.03 -21.29
CA SER A 509 8.76 12.62 -20.72
C SER A 509 8.36 13.56 -19.58
N ALA A 510 7.35 14.40 -19.81
CA ALA A 510 6.85 15.34 -18.80
C ALA A 510 6.32 14.65 -17.51
N GLY A 511 5.93 13.37 -17.57
CA GLY A 511 5.51 12.59 -16.42
C GLY A 511 6.65 12.03 -15.57
N LEU A 512 7.89 12.05 -16.07
CA LEU A 512 9.10 11.64 -15.35
C LEU A 512 10.02 12.83 -15.00
N ASP A 513 9.66 14.03 -15.45
CA ASP A 513 10.39 15.27 -15.21
C ASP A 513 10.07 15.83 -13.80
N TYR A 514 10.61 15.18 -12.77
CA TYR A 514 10.36 15.51 -11.37
C TYR A 514 11.61 15.26 -10.52
N PRO A 515 12.02 16.21 -9.65
CA PRO A 515 13.30 16.15 -8.94
C PRO A 515 13.31 15.25 -7.72
N GLY A 516 12.28 14.49 -7.46
CA GLY A 516 12.14 13.64 -6.28
C GLY A 516 11.44 12.33 -6.56
N ILE A 517 11.33 11.50 -5.53
CA ILE A 517 10.74 10.16 -5.65
C ILE A 517 9.83 9.89 -4.45
N GLY A 518 8.86 9.03 -4.61
CA GLY A 518 8.01 8.60 -3.49
C GLY A 518 8.82 7.95 -2.36
N PRO A 519 8.49 8.26 -1.08
CA PRO A 519 9.26 7.75 0.07
C PRO A 519 9.25 6.22 0.17
N MET A 520 8.24 5.56 -0.35
CA MET A 520 8.21 4.09 -0.47
C MET A 520 9.38 3.60 -1.33
N HIS A 521 9.61 4.21 -2.50
CA HIS A 521 10.68 3.79 -3.42
C HIS A 521 12.07 4.09 -2.86
N ALA A 522 12.25 5.23 -2.19
CA ALA A 522 13.47 5.53 -1.45
C ALA A 522 13.78 4.45 -0.41
N ASN A 523 12.78 4.01 0.36
CA ASN A 523 12.93 2.92 1.32
C ASN A 523 13.22 1.57 0.64
N LEU A 524 12.57 1.26 -0.49
CA LEU A 524 12.81 0.02 -1.25
C LEU A 524 14.25 -0.05 -1.77
N PHE A 525 14.80 1.08 -2.22
CA PHE A 525 16.21 1.20 -2.62
C PHE A 525 17.14 0.93 -1.44
N TYR A 526 16.99 1.63 -0.31
CA TYR A 526 17.83 1.45 0.87
C TYR A 526 17.74 0.06 1.50
N LYS A 527 16.64 -0.63 1.30
CA LYS A 527 16.45 -2.01 1.76
C LYS A 527 16.85 -3.06 0.74
N ASN A 528 17.39 -2.67 -0.40
CA ASN A 528 17.73 -3.55 -1.53
C ASN A 528 16.54 -4.45 -1.95
N ARG A 529 15.28 -3.96 -1.76
CA ARG A 529 14.09 -4.71 -2.16
C ARG A 529 13.74 -4.50 -3.64
N ALA A 530 14.06 -3.36 -4.18
CA ALA A 530 13.91 -3.04 -5.58
C ALA A 530 15.24 -2.56 -6.16
N THR A 531 15.48 -2.91 -7.41
CA THR A 531 16.61 -2.41 -8.20
C THR A 531 16.14 -1.24 -9.05
N PHE A 532 16.97 -0.23 -9.17
CA PHE A 532 16.66 0.95 -9.97
C PHE A 532 17.72 1.12 -11.06
N ILE A 533 17.25 1.24 -12.28
CA ILE A 533 18.09 1.46 -13.47
C ILE A 533 17.62 2.71 -14.20
N SER A 534 18.46 3.30 -15.02
CA SER A 534 18.13 4.49 -15.79
C SER A 534 18.17 4.24 -17.29
N VAL A 535 17.34 5.00 -18.00
CA VAL A 535 17.17 4.96 -19.44
C VAL A 535 17.22 6.39 -19.97
N THR A 536 17.93 6.61 -21.08
CA THR A 536 17.99 7.91 -21.77
C THR A 536 16.71 8.16 -22.58
N ASP A 537 16.49 9.43 -22.92
CA ASP A 537 15.37 9.83 -23.78
C ASP A 537 15.42 9.12 -25.15
N PHE A 538 16.62 8.99 -25.72
CA PHE A 538 16.83 8.27 -26.99
C PHE A 538 16.44 6.79 -26.87
N GLU A 539 16.95 6.09 -25.84
CA GLU A 539 16.62 4.68 -25.61
C GLU A 539 15.11 4.47 -25.42
N ALA A 540 14.43 5.40 -24.73
CA ALA A 540 12.99 5.34 -24.51
C ALA A 540 12.19 5.50 -25.82
N ILE A 541 12.55 6.48 -26.67
CA ILE A 541 11.87 6.70 -27.96
C ILE A 541 12.04 5.46 -28.86
N GLU A 542 13.26 4.93 -28.98
CA GLU A 542 13.54 3.73 -29.76
C GLU A 542 12.72 2.52 -29.29
N ALA A 543 12.64 2.32 -27.97
CA ALA A 543 11.85 1.22 -27.40
C ALA A 543 10.33 1.41 -27.60
N GLY A 544 9.86 2.66 -27.61
CA GLY A 544 8.47 2.98 -27.95
C GLY A 544 8.13 2.62 -29.38
N ILE A 545 9.01 2.96 -30.33
CA ILE A 545 8.88 2.61 -31.77
C ILE A 545 8.97 1.08 -31.94
N GLU A 546 9.92 0.43 -31.27
CA GLU A 546 10.09 -1.03 -31.31
C GLU A 546 8.81 -1.75 -30.82
N LEU A 547 8.24 -1.35 -29.68
CA LEU A 547 6.97 -1.90 -29.20
C LEU A 547 5.83 -1.69 -30.20
N SER A 548 5.77 -0.50 -30.79
CA SER A 548 4.72 -0.16 -31.75
C SER A 548 4.79 -1.04 -33.00
N SER A 549 5.97 -1.27 -33.55
CA SER A 549 6.17 -2.10 -34.75
C SER A 549 6.00 -3.59 -34.47
N LEU A 550 6.36 -4.07 -33.28
CA LEU A 550 6.29 -5.50 -32.93
C LEU A 550 4.92 -5.94 -32.43
N GLU A 551 4.26 -5.15 -31.59
CA GLU A 551 3.04 -5.54 -30.90
C GLU A 551 1.82 -4.66 -31.26
N GLY A 552 2.00 -3.64 -32.13
CA GLY A 552 0.92 -2.73 -32.51
C GLY A 552 0.43 -1.82 -31.38
N ILE A 553 1.31 -1.50 -30.41
CA ILE A 553 0.97 -0.74 -29.21
C ILE A 553 1.87 0.49 -29.12
N ILE A 554 1.29 1.68 -29.20
CA ILE A 554 2.02 2.96 -29.04
C ILE A 554 2.00 3.37 -27.57
N PRO A 555 3.13 3.24 -26.84
CA PRO A 555 3.19 3.58 -25.44
C PRO A 555 3.37 5.08 -25.21
N ALA A 556 2.92 5.59 -24.06
CA ALA A 556 3.39 6.88 -23.57
C ALA A 556 4.91 6.84 -23.36
N LEU A 557 5.60 7.97 -23.53
CA LEU A 557 7.06 8.07 -23.32
C LEU A 557 7.48 7.61 -21.91
N GLU A 558 6.65 7.84 -20.90
CA GLU A 558 6.84 7.30 -19.56
C GLU A 558 6.97 5.77 -19.59
N SER A 559 6.02 5.10 -20.24
CA SER A 559 5.99 3.63 -20.34
C SER A 559 7.11 3.09 -21.23
N ALA A 560 7.50 3.85 -22.25
CA ALA A 560 8.60 3.51 -23.15
C ALA A 560 9.94 3.37 -22.40
N HIS A 561 10.18 4.16 -21.33
CA HIS A 561 11.34 3.98 -20.44
C HIS A 561 11.34 2.59 -19.81
N ALA A 562 10.17 2.10 -19.34
CA ALA A 562 10.08 0.75 -18.79
C ALA A 562 10.37 -0.33 -19.84
N ILE A 563 9.90 -0.16 -21.08
CA ILE A 563 10.18 -1.09 -22.17
C ILE A 563 11.68 -1.10 -22.53
N ALA A 564 12.32 0.08 -22.62
CA ALA A 564 13.73 0.21 -22.94
C ALA A 564 14.66 -0.55 -21.98
N SER A 565 14.22 -0.72 -20.73
CA SER A 565 14.96 -1.47 -19.74
C SER A 565 15.19 -2.94 -20.11
N LEU A 566 14.38 -3.52 -20.99
CA LEU A 566 14.56 -4.88 -21.48
C LEU A 566 15.95 -5.09 -22.11
N LYS A 567 16.50 -4.09 -22.78
CA LYS A 567 17.85 -4.14 -23.38
C LYS A 567 18.98 -4.11 -22.36
N LYS A 568 18.69 -3.71 -21.12
CA LYS A 568 19.67 -3.62 -20.01
C LYS A 568 19.59 -4.80 -19.05
N LEU A 569 18.62 -5.69 -19.23
CA LEU A 569 18.38 -6.84 -18.39
C LEU A 569 18.69 -8.14 -19.14
N SER A 570 19.16 -9.15 -18.42
CA SER A 570 19.37 -10.50 -18.94
C SER A 570 18.34 -11.45 -18.35
N PHE A 571 17.62 -12.16 -19.18
CA PHE A 571 16.59 -13.10 -18.79
C PHE A 571 17.01 -14.54 -19.03
N LYS A 572 16.53 -15.44 -18.21
CA LYS A 572 16.63 -16.89 -18.44
C LYS A 572 15.45 -17.34 -19.33
N LYS A 573 15.63 -18.42 -20.05
CA LYS A 573 14.55 -19.07 -20.79
C LYS A 573 13.40 -19.40 -19.82
N ASN A 574 12.18 -18.95 -20.16
CA ASN A 574 10.96 -19.07 -19.36
C ASN A 574 10.85 -18.12 -18.14
N ASP A 575 11.75 -17.18 -17.95
CA ASP A 575 11.48 -16.12 -16.97
C ASP A 575 10.17 -15.41 -17.33
N LEU A 576 9.34 -15.17 -16.33
CA LEU A 576 8.08 -14.43 -16.45
C LEU A 576 8.32 -12.97 -16.09
N VAL A 577 8.14 -12.09 -17.07
CA VAL A 577 8.39 -10.64 -16.96
C VAL A 577 7.08 -9.89 -17.12
N ILE A 578 6.74 -9.03 -16.19
CA ILE A 578 5.56 -8.16 -16.28
C ILE A 578 6.00 -6.71 -16.28
N ILE A 579 5.57 -5.96 -17.30
CA ILE A 579 5.85 -4.53 -17.43
C ILE A 579 4.53 -3.76 -17.29
N ASN A 580 4.54 -2.70 -16.48
CA ASN A 580 3.39 -1.81 -16.38
C ASN A 580 3.36 -0.84 -17.57
N LEU A 581 2.46 -1.06 -18.51
CA LEU A 581 2.18 -0.10 -19.58
C LEU A 581 1.24 0.98 -19.03
N SER A 582 1.83 1.95 -18.36
CA SER A 582 1.15 2.90 -17.48
C SER A 582 0.28 3.95 -18.17
N GLY A 583 0.50 4.17 -19.48
CA GLY A 583 -0.25 5.11 -20.29
C GLY A 583 -0.04 4.94 -21.79
N ARG A 584 -0.97 5.46 -22.59
CA ARG A 584 -0.94 5.43 -24.07
C ARG A 584 -0.23 6.63 -24.67
N GLY A 585 0.32 6.45 -25.86
CA GLY A 585 1.21 7.39 -26.54
C GLY A 585 0.56 8.52 -27.34
N ASP A 586 -0.78 8.60 -27.41
CA ASP A 586 -1.49 9.60 -28.21
C ASP A 586 -1.04 11.04 -27.92
N LYS A 587 -0.66 11.31 -26.69
CA LYS A 587 -0.16 12.63 -26.25
C LYS A 587 1.27 12.95 -26.71
N ASP A 588 2.02 11.93 -27.11
CA ASP A 588 3.47 12.00 -27.39
C ASP A 588 3.80 11.80 -28.87
N MET A 589 2.77 11.76 -29.74
CA MET A 589 2.93 11.51 -31.17
C MET A 589 3.89 12.51 -31.86
N ASP A 590 3.82 13.78 -31.48
CA ASP A 590 4.73 14.81 -32.05
C ASP A 590 6.21 14.48 -31.80
N THR A 591 6.52 13.90 -30.63
CA THR A 591 7.88 13.49 -30.28
C THR A 591 8.32 12.26 -31.09
N TYR A 592 7.45 11.26 -31.23
CA TYR A 592 7.72 10.07 -32.04
C TYR A 592 7.89 10.42 -33.52
N ILE A 593 7.00 11.26 -34.09
CA ILE A 593 7.06 11.70 -35.49
C ILE A 593 8.38 12.43 -35.76
N LYS A 594 8.74 13.43 -34.94
CA LYS A 594 10.00 14.17 -35.11
C LYS A 594 11.22 13.24 -35.12
N HIS A 595 11.21 12.19 -34.30
CA HIS A 595 12.32 11.23 -34.25
C HIS A 595 12.35 10.35 -35.52
N ILE A 596 11.20 9.92 -36.01
CA ILE A 596 11.10 9.10 -37.24
C ILE A 596 11.52 9.92 -38.48
N GLU A 597 11.12 11.20 -38.56
CA GLU A 597 11.46 12.08 -39.68
C GLU A 597 12.94 12.50 -39.70
N ASN A 598 13.61 12.48 -38.54
CA ASN A 598 15.03 12.82 -38.43
C ASN A 598 15.98 11.61 -38.59
N LYS A 599 15.45 10.40 -38.80
CA LYS A 599 16.18 9.19 -39.19
C LYS A 599 16.28 9.05 -40.69
#